data_1c4b2f2e6030843c00c6c636df244b9f
#
_entry.id   1c4b2f2e6030843c00c6c636df244b9f
#
_cell.length_a   1.000
_cell.length_b   1.000
_cell.length_c   1.000
_cell.angle_alpha   90.00
_cell.angle_beta   90.00
_cell.angle_gamma   90.00
#
_symmetry.space_group_name_H-M   'P 1'
#
loop_
_entity.id
_entity.type
_entity.pdbx_description
1 polymer ?
#
loop_
_entity_poly.entity_id
_entity_poly.type
_entity_poly.pdbx_seq_one_letter_code
_entity_poly.pdbx_strand_id
1 'polypeptide(L)'
;MPVERRAVSADLLASFNLFEQYSAASYCAQNNNSTGTEVSCEAGNCPLVDAATTNTVVEFEDSVVTDTTGFVATDSTNSQIVVSFRGSRSIQNWIANFDYATTSTTICDGCPAHSGFWNSWQEARSYVVDAIETAKTANPSYQIVATGHSLYLPLYNLLTSTKYTYGAPRIGPAALSDYITAQGNNYRVTHLNDPVPRLPTLNMGYVHISPEYYISSANDAAVTANDINTYVGNSNLSGNAQWGLAVDIAAHLWYLGDISACE
;
A
#
# COMPACT_ATOMS: atom_id res chain seq x y z
N MET A 1 -27.88 3.06 4.65
CA MET A 1 -28.09 1.79 3.92
C MET A 1 -27.41 0.70 4.73
N PRO A 2 -27.98 -0.51 4.86
CA PRO A 2 -27.30 -1.58 5.58
C PRO A 2 -25.99 -1.90 4.87
N VAL A 3 -24.91 -1.95 5.63
CA VAL A 3 -23.59 -2.36 5.16
C VAL A 3 -23.68 -3.86 4.88
N GLU A 4 -23.57 -4.25 3.63
CA GLU A 4 -23.54 -5.66 3.25
C GLU A 4 -22.19 -6.23 3.71
N ARG A 5 -22.17 -6.94 4.84
CA ARG A 5 -21.02 -7.72 5.27
C ARG A 5 -20.88 -8.91 4.31
N ARG A 6 -20.00 -8.79 3.33
CA ARG A 6 -19.60 -9.92 2.49
C ARG A 6 -18.20 -10.32 2.85
N ALA A 7 -18.03 -11.58 3.24
CA ALA A 7 -16.72 -12.21 3.28
C ALA A 7 -16.07 -12.08 1.88
N VAL A 8 -14.77 -11.86 1.84
CA VAL A 8 -14.03 -11.84 0.57
C VAL A 8 -13.93 -13.25 -0.01
N SER A 9 -13.68 -13.37 -1.32
CA SER A 9 -13.42 -14.69 -1.93
C SER A 9 -12.07 -15.25 -1.45
N ALA A 10 -11.90 -16.57 -1.55
CA ALA A 10 -10.63 -17.23 -1.24
C ALA A 10 -9.48 -16.68 -2.13
N ASP A 11 -9.74 -16.41 -3.41
CA ASP A 11 -8.74 -15.85 -4.33
C ASP A 11 -8.34 -14.43 -3.94
N LEU A 12 -9.29 -13.62 -3.47
CA LEU A 12 -8.97 -12.26 -3.00
C LEU A 12 -8.17 -12.30 -1.70
N LEU A 13 -8.50 -13.22 -0.78
CA LEU A 13 -7.69 -13.42 0.44
C LEU A 13 -6.27 -13.88 0.09
N ALA A 14 -6.11 -14.80 -0.88
CA ALA A 14 -4.79 -15.22 -1.35
C ALA A 14 -4.00 -14.04 -1.94
N SER A 15 -4.65 -13.16 -2.71
CA SER A 15 -4.04 -11.94 -3.23
C SER A 15 -3.64 -10.99 -2.10
N PHE A 16 -4.47 -10.80 -1.08
CA PHE A 16 -4.13 -9.98 0.08
C PHE A 16 -2.89 -10.53 0.81
N ASN A 17 -2.80 -11.85 1.01
CA ASN A 17 -1.63 -12.45 1.63
C ASN A 17 -0.35 -12.26 0.78
N LEU A 18 -0.42 -12.46 -0.53
CA LEU A 18 0.74 -12.32 -1.41
C LEU A 18 1.26 -10.88 -1.43
N PHE A 19 0.36 -9.89 -1.59
CA PHE A 19 0.79 -8.49 -1.71
C PHE A 19 1.10 -7.83 -0.37
N GLU A 20 0.57 -8.36 0.74
CA GLU A 20 1.05 -8.02 2.07
C GLU A 20 2.51 -8.43 2.22
N GLN A 21 2.87 -9.65 1.81
CA GLN A 21 4.23 -10.15 1.90
C GLN A 21 5.21 -9.41 0.97
N TYR A 22 4.78 -8.96 -0.21
CA TYR A 22 5.57 -8.04 -1.01
C TYR A 22 5.77 -6.68 -0.32
N SER A 23 4.75 -6.18 0.39
CA SER A 23 4.89 -4.96 1.19
C SER A 23 5.84 -5.17 2.37
N ALA A 24 5.77 -6.33 3.04
CA ALA A 24 6.70 -6.73 4.09
C ALA A 24 8.15 -6.83 3.58
N ALA A 25 8.35 -7.41 2.40
CA ALA A 25 9.67 -7.52 1.78
C ALA A 25 10.36 -6.17 1.54
N SER A 26 9.60 -5.08 1.37
CA SER A 26 10.19 -3.74 1.19
C SER A 26 10.85 -3.17 2.45
N TYR A 27 10.61 -3.76 3.62
CA TYR A 27 11.30 -3.42 4.87
C TYR A 27 12.65 -4.14 5.03
N CYS A 28 12.85 -5.24 4.32
CA CYS A 28 14.05 -6.07 4.42
C CYS A 28 15.22 -5.45 3.63
N ALA A 29 16.34 -5.19 4.31
CA ALA A 29 17.47 -4.45 3.75
C ALA A 29 18.06 -5.08 2.48
N GLN A 30 17.98 -6.42 2.35
CA GLN A 30 18.48 -7.12 1.17
C GLN A 30 17.69 -6.82 -0.13
N ASN A 31 16.51 -6.20 -0.03
CA ASN A 31 15.68 -5.82 -1.19
C ASN A 31 15.76 -4.32 -1.51
N ASN A 32 16.69 -3.59 -0.93
CA ASN A 32 16.74 -2.13 -1.04
C ASN A 32 17.92 -1.60 -1.85
N ASN A 33 18.98 -2.40 -2.03
CA ASN A 33 20.23 -1.94 -2.67
C ASN A 33 21.00 -3.07 -3.39
N SER A 34 20.32 -4.09 -3.89
CA SER A 34 20.94 -5.27 -4.51
C SER A 34 20.22 -5.67 -5.80
N THR A 35 20.00 -4.70 -6.69
CA THR A 35 19.30 -4.87 -7.97
C THR A 35 19.78 -6.10 -8.75
N GLY A 36 18.85 -6.88 -9.28
CA GLY A 36 19.13 -8.12 -10.00
C GLY A 36 19.18 -9.37 -9.12
N THR A 37 18.63 -9.28 -7.89
CA THR A 37 18.52 -10.38 -6.94
C THR A 37 17.07 -10.84 -6.75
N GLU A 38 16.90 -12.01 -6.15
CA GLU A 38 15.59 -12.49 -5.71
C GLU A 38 15.08 -11.66 -4.54
N VAL A 39 13.77 -11.38 -4.53
CA VAL A 39 13.12 -10.73 -3.38
C VAL A 39 12.93 -11.77 -2.28
N SER A 40 13.38 -11.45 -1.07
CA SER A 40 13.30 -12.38 0.07
C SER A 40 13.19 -11.65 1.41
N CYS A 41 12.78 -12.38 2.47
CA CYS A 41 12.66 -11.81 3.81
C CYS A 41 13.51 -12.59 4.82
N GLU A 42 14.57 -11.97 5.34
CA GLU A 42 15.42 -12.59 6.36
C GLU A 42 14.68 -12.86 7.68
N ALA A 43 13.62 -12.11 7.98
CA ALA A 43 12.75 -12.35 9.12
C ALA A 43 11.77 -13.52 8.93
N GLY A 44 11.70 -14.12 7.72
CA GLY A 44 10.82 -15.24 7.40
C GLY A 44 9.33 -14.86 7.31
N ASN A 45 9.00 -13.58 7.20
CA ASN A 45 7.63 -13.07 7.17
C ASN A 45 7.04 -12.93 5.75
N CYS A 46 7.76 -13.41 4.71
CA CYS A 46 7.23 -13.41 3.34
C CYS A 46 7.40 -14.77 2.60
N PRO A 47 6.93 -15.90 3.17
CA PRO A 47 7.16 -17.23 2.61
C PRO A 47 6.54 -17.43 1.22
N LEU A 48 5.50 -16.71 0.83
CA LEU A 48 4.95 -16.79 -0.52
C LEU A 48 5.85 -16.08 -1.55
N VAL A 49 6.52 -15.02 -1.14
CA VAL A 49 7.49 -14.30 -1.97
C VAL A 49 8.78 -15.08 -2.08
N ASP A 50 9.29 -15.64 -0.96
CA ASP A 50 10.47 -16.51 -0.93
C ASP A 50 10.30 -17.78 -1.81
N ALA A 51 9.06 -18.26 -1.95
CA ALA A 51 8.74 -19.41 -2.80
C ALA A 51 8.54 -19.05 -4.28
N ALA A 52 8.42 -17.77 -4.62
CA ALA A 52 8.23 -17.30 -5.99
C ALA A 52 9.58 -17.07 -6.68
N THR A 53 9.60 -17.21 -8.00
CA THR A 53 10.78 -16.90 -8.80
C THR A 53 10.74 -15.39 -9.16
N THR A 54 11.43 -14.60 -8.37
CA THR A 54 11.46 -13.15 -8.49
C THR A 54 12.83 -12.63 -8.95
N ASN A 55 12.87 -11.42 -9.51
CA ASN A 55 14.10 -10.72 -9.81
C ASN A 55 13.86 -9.22 -9.78
N THR A 56 14.65 -8.50 -8.97
CA THR A 56 14.54 -7.03 -8.89
C THR A 56 15.09 -6.38 -10.15
N VAL A 57 14.34 -5.43 -10.70
CA VAL A 57 14.71 -4.61 -11.87
C VAL A 57 15.35 -3.32 -11.41
N VAL A 58 14.82 -2.74 -10.32
CA VAL A 58 15.41 -1.62 -9.60
C VAL A 58 15.10 -1.78 -8.11
N GLU A 59 16.06 -1.44 -7.30
CA GLU A 59 15.92 -1.22 -5.86
C GLU A 59 16.36 0.20 -5.53
N PHE A 60 15.71 0.82 -4.56
CA PHE A 60 16.01 2.18 -4.15
C PHE A 60 15.80 2.34 -2.65
N GLU A 61 16.72 3.04 -2.01
CA GLU A 61 16.73 3.23 -0.56
C GLU A 61 16.98 4.71 -0.23
N ASP A 62 16.30 5.16 0.83
CA ASP A 62 16.53 6.44 1.50
C ASP A 62 16.69 7.61 0.51
N SER A 63 15.66 7.82 -0.33
CA SER A 63 15.67 8.95 -1.24
C SER A 63 15.94 10.26 -0.46
N VAL A 64 16.71 11.17 -1.08
CA VAL A 64 17.42 12.27 -0.38
C VAL A 64 16.50 13.19 0.44
N VAL A 65 15.25 13.36 0.01
CA VAL A 65 14.32 14.33 0.63
C VAL A 65 13.22 13.65 1.43
N THR A 66 12.73 12.52 0.94
CA THR A 66 11.48 11.90 1.46
C THR A 66 11.66 10.52 2.07
N ASP A 67 12.89 10.01 2.14
CA ASP A 67 13.20 8.66 2.67
C ASP A 67 12.37 7.56 1.98
N THR A 68 12.11 7.71 0.68
CA THR A 68 11.33 6.75 -0.08
C THR A 68 12.19 5.54 -0.42
N THR A 69 11.73 4.36 -0.01
CA THR A 69 12.42 3.08 -0.20
C THR A 69 11.46 2.06 -0.82
N GLY A 70 12.01 1.16 -1.64
CA GLY A 70 11.22 0.11 -2.27
C GLY A 70 11.93 -0.56 -3.44
N PHE A 71 11.17 -1.31 -4.22
CA PHE A 71 11.70 -1.98 -5.40
C PHE A 71 10.65 -2.15 -6.50
N VAL A 72 11.14 -2.41 -7.72
CA VAL A 72 10.37 -2.98 -8.82
C VAL A 72 10.96 -4.34 -9.14
N ALA A 73 10.14 -5.39 -9.12
CA ALA A 73 10.57 -6.75 -9.39
C ALA A 73 9.64 -7.44 -10.41
N THR A 74 10.19 -8.38 -11.15
CA THR A 74 9.40 -9.37 -11.90
C THR A 74 9.16 -10.58 -11.01
N ASP A 75 7.96 -11.14 -11.08
CA ASP A 75 7.56 -12.42 -10.49
C ASP A 75 7.08 -13.33 -11.62
N SER A 76 7.94 -14.27 -12.02
CA SER A 76 7.63 -15.16 -13.13
C SER A 76 6.67 -16.29 -12.71
N THR A 77 6.61 -16.62 -11.42
CA THR A 77 5.68 -17.62 -10.87
C THR A 77 4.23 -17.14 -11.04
N ASN A 78 3.98 -15.86 -10.78
CA ASN A 78 2.64 -15.27 -10.83
C ASN A 78 2.40 -14.41 -12.09
N SER A 79 3.39 -14.31 -13.00
CA SER A 79 3.35 -13.48 -14.22
C SER A 79 3.04 -12.00 -13.91
N GLN A 80 3.79 -11.42 -12.97
CA GLN A 80 3.57 -10.06 -12.48
C GLN A 80 4.83 -9.20 -12.51
N ILE A 81 4.63 -7.89 -12.61
CA ILE A 81 5.61 -6.85 -12.32
C ILE A 81 5.12 -6.17 -11.05
N VAL A 82 5.85 -6.35 -9.96
CA VAL A 82 5.46 -5.84 -8.64
C VAL A 82 6.28 -4.60 -8.32
N VAL A 83 5.57 -3.52 -7.94
CA VAL A 83 6.16 -2.31 -7.38
C VAL A 83 5.79 -2.27 -5.92
N SER A 84 6.78 -2.31 -5.03
CA SER A 84 6.57 -2.27 -3.59
C SER A 84 7.26 -1.08 -2.96
N PHE A 85 6.55 -0.41 -2.03
CA PHE A 85 7.07 0.71 -1.25
C PHE A 85 7.02 0.39 0.23
N ARG A 86 8.12 0.71 0.92
CA ARG A 86 8.21 0.68 2.37
C ARG A 86 7.52 1.90 2.97
N GLY A 87 6.86 1.71 4.10
CA GLY A 87 6.40 2.80 4.96
C GLY A 87 7.51 3.45 5.77
N SER A 88 7.14 4.40 6.60
CA SER A 88 8.09 5.07 7.50
C SER A 88 8.54 4.12 8.62
N ARG A 89 9.83 4.11 8.94
CA ARG A 89 10.41 3.30 10.04
C ARG A 89 9.92 3.74 11.42
N SER A 90 9.58 4.99 11.62
CA SER A 90 9.08 5.52 12.90
C SER A 90 7.67 6.07 12.79
N ILE A 91 6.68 5.22 12.98
CA ILE A 91 5.25 5.56 12.91
C ILE A 91 4.88 6.64 13.92
N GLN A 92 5.39 6.59 15.16
CA GLN A 92 5.12 7.59 16.20
C GLN A 92 5.64 8.97 15.79
N ASN A 93 6.86 9.04 15.26
CA ASN A 93 7.44 10.30 14.78
C ASN A 93 6.69 10.81 13.55
N TRP A 94 6.29 9.90 12.65
CA TRP A 94 5.49 10.25 11.49
C TRP A 94 4.15 10.85 11.89
N ILE A 95 3.40 10.22 12.81
CA ILE A 95 2.13 10.75 13.32
C ILE A 95 2.32 12.11 13.99
N ALA A 96 3.38 12.26 14.79
CA ALA A 96 3.65 13.50 15.54
C ALA A 96 4.04 14.68 14.64
N ASN A 97 4.72 14.43 13.53
CA ASN A 97 5.25 15.45 12.61
C ASN A 97 4.47 15.53 11.29
N PHE A 98 3.30 14.89 11.23
CA PHE A 98 2.52 14.80 9.99
C PHE A 98 2.06 16.18 9.53
N ASP A 99 2.54 16.61 8.35
CA ASP A 99 2.06 17.81 7.67
C ASP A 99 0.76 17.49 6.92
N TYR A 100 -0.18 18.42 6.92
CA TYR A 100 -1.48 18.26 6.28
C TYR A 100 -1.62 19.11 5.01
N ALA A 101 -0.52 19.71 4.55
CA ALA A 101 -0.53 20.53 3.36
C ALA A 101 -0.86 19.70 2.10
N THR A 102 -1.59 20.31 1.17
CA THR A 102 -1.81 19.74 -0.15
C THR A 102 -1.06 20.53 -1.21
N THR A 103 -0.68 19.86 -2.28
CA THR A 103 -0.08 20.44 -3.48
C THR A 103 -0.86 20.06 -4.72
N SER A 104 -0.83 20.89 -5.75
CA SER A 104 -1.39 20.56 -7.05
C SER A 104 -0.65 19.40 -7.68
N THR A 105 -1.38 18.53 -8.36
CA THR A 105 -0.81 17.36 -9.03
C THR A 105 -1.15 17.35 -10.52
N THR A 106 -0.46 16.50 -11.27
CA THR A 106 -0.77 16.21 -12.66
C THR A 106 -1.61 14.94 -12.83
N ILE A 107 -2.20 14.42 -11.73
CA ILE A 107 -3.01 13.19 -11.74
C ILE A 107 -4.33 13.41 -12.47
N CYS A 108 -5.03 14.47 -12.11
CA CYS A 108 -6.25 14.94 -12.76
C CYS A 108 -6.44 16.45 -12.49
N ASP A 109 -7.22 17.11 -13.29
CA ASP A 109 -7.50 18.54 -13.13
C ASP A 109 -8.21 18.79 -11.80
N GLY A 110 -7.66 19.71 -11.00
CA GLY A 110 -8.22 20.04 -9.69
C GLY A 110 -8.10 18.96 -8.62
N CYS A 111 -7.16 18.03 -8.78
CA CYS A 111 -6.88 16.94 -7.83
C CYS A 111 -5.62 17.24 -7.00
N PRO A 112 -5.68 18.03 -5.94
CA PRO A 112 -4.53 18.18 -5.06
C PRO A 112 -4.31 16.89 -4.27
N ALA A 113 -3.05 16.59 -3.96
CA ALA A 113 -2.65 15.50 -3.08
C ALA A 113 -1.91 16.03 -1.86
N HIS A 114 -1.81 15.21 -0.83
CA HIS A 114 -0.92 15.45 0.30
C HIS A 114 0.50 15.70 -0.19
N SER A 115 1.09 16.84 0.23
CA SER A 115 2.38 17.31 -0.30
C SER A 115 3.51 16.31 -0.12
N GLY A 116 3.61 15.69 1.07
CA GLY A 116 4.64 14.70 1.37
C GLY A 116 4.54 13.50 0.44
N PHE A 117 3.35 12.89 0.26
CA PHE A 117 3.18 11.73 -0.61
C PHE A 117 3.43 12.06 -2.09
N TRP A 118 3.00 13.25 -2.53
CA TRP A 118 3.29 13.69 -3.89
C TRP A 118 4.79 13.88 -4.13
N ASN A 119 5.50 14.49 -3.19
CA ASN A 119 6.94 14.69 -3.30
C ASN A 119 7.71 13.35 -3.29
N SER A 120 7.33 12.42 -2.42
CA SER A 120 7.89 11.06 -2.42
C SER A 120 7.72 10.37 -3.78
N TRP A 121 6.54 10.50 -4.38
CA TRP A 121 6.31 9.98 -5.73
C TRP A 121 7.18 10.69 -6.78
N GLN A 122 7.26 12.02 -6.76
CA GLN A 122 8.06 12.76 -7.74
C GLN A 122 9.54 12.38 -7.66
N GLU A 123 10.05 12.07 -6.49
CA GLU A 123 11.44 11.64 -6.27
C GLU A 123 11.70 10.23 -6.82
N ALA A 124 10.76 9.29 -6.63
CA ALA A 124 10.88 7.90 -7.08
C ALA A 124 10.45 7.67 -8.55
N ARG A 125 9.69 8.58 -9.13
CA ARG A 125 8.92 8.34 -10.35
C ARG A 125 9.75 7.91 -11.55
N SER A 126 10.87 8.57 -11.82
CA SER A 126 11.64 8.32 -13.05
C SER A 126 12.16 6.89 -13.09
N TYR A 127 12.86 6.47 -12.06
CA TYR A 127 13.45 5.13 -12.03
C TYR A 127 12.41 4.02 -11.85
N VAL A 128 11.31 4.27 -11.16
CA VAL A 128 10.20 3.30 -11.06
C VAL A 128 9.53 3.11 -12.43
N VAL A 129 9.24 4.18 -13.16
CA VAL A 129 8.60 4.10 -14.48
C VAL A 129 9.53 3.41 -15.48
N ASP A 130 10.81 3.80 -15.54
CA ASP A 130 11.81 3.21 -16.43
C ASP A 130 11.98 1.70 -16.17
N ALA A 131 11.97 1.29 -14.89
CA ALA A 131 12.06 -0.12 -14.51
C ALA A 131 10.81 -0.92 -14.94
N ILE A 132 9.62 -0.34 -14.77
CA ILE A 132 8.37 -0.97 -15.20
C ILE A 132 8.35 -1.12 -16.73
N GLU A 133 8.74 -0.10 -17.49
CA GLU A 133 8.80 -0.14 -18.95
C GLU A 133 9.79 -1.20 -19.42
N THR A 134 10.95 -1.30 -18.77
CA THR A 134 11.96 -2.33 -19.02
C THR A 134 11.39 -3.73 -18.77
N ALA A 135 10.80 -3.95 -17.59
CA ALA A 135 10.20 -5.22 -17.23
C ALA A 135 9.04 -5.61 -18.16
N LYS A 136 8.19 -4.64 -18.53
CA LYS A 136 7.04 -4.85 -19.40
C LYS A 136 7.45 -5.15 -20.85
N THR A 137 8.52 -4.54 -21.33
CA THR A 137 9.10 -4.84 -22.64
C THR A 137 9.61 -6.28 -22.72
N ALA A 138 10.28 -6.75 -21.66
CA ALA A 138 10.77 -8.11 -21.56
C ALA A 138 9.65 -9.15 -21.33
N ASN A 139 8.57 -8.74 -20.63
CA ASN A 139 7.45 -9.59 -20.23
C ASN A 139 6.08 -8.95 -20.59
N PRO A 140 5.70 -8.88 -21.89
CA PRO A 140 4.52 -8.12 -22.32
C PRO A 140 3.19 -8.58 -21.71
N SER A 141 3.08 -9.86 -21.33
CA SER A 141 1.88 -10.45 -20.74
C SER A 141 1.74 -10.22 -19.24
N TYR A 142 2.83 -9.83 -18.53
CA TYR A 142 2.79 -9.69 -17.07
C TYR A 142 1.88 -8.55 -16.64
N GLN A 143 1.13 -8.76 -15.57
CA GLN A 143 0.29 -7.73 -14.96
C GLN A 143 1.14 -6.82 -14.06
N ILE A 144 0.84 -5.52 -14.07
CA ILE A 144 1.50 -4.58 -13.16
C ILE A 144 0.69 -4.50 -11.88
N VAL A 145 1.34 -4.73 -10.74
CA VAL A 145 0.74 -4.61 -9.41
C VAL A 145 1.58 -3.68 -8.55
N ALA A 146 0.92 -2.76 -7.89
CA ALA A 146 1.54 -1.87 -6.93
C ALA A 146 1.08 -2.24 -5.52
N THR A 147 2.00 -2.31 -4.57
CA THR A 147 1.68 -2.59 -3.18
C THR A 147 2.50 -1.71 -2.24
N GLY A 148 2.06 -1.56 -1.01
CA GLY A 148 2.79 -0.82 0.02
C GLY A 148 2.06 -0.81 1.34
N HIS A 149 2.84 -0.62 2.39
CA HIS A 149 2.35 -0.49 3.76
C HIS A 149 2.60 0.92 4.27
N SER A 150 1.63 1.50 5.03
CA SER A 150 1.74 2.82 5.67
C SER A 150 1.92 4.00 4.72
N LEU A 151 2.63 3.85 3.62
CA LEU A 151 2.84 4.85 2.60
C LEU A 151 2.04 4.48 1.34
N TYR A 152 1.26 5.44 0.85
CA TYR A 152 0.56 5.30 -0.43
C TYR A 152 1.13 6.33 -1.40
N LEU A 153 1.90 5.86 -2.37
CA LEU A 153 2.36 6.72 -3.45
C LEU A 153 1.38 6.66 -4.62
N PRO A 154 0.96 7.81 -5.14
CA PRO A 154 0.03 7.86 -6.27
C PRO A 154 0.67 7.38 -7.56
N LEU A 155 0.71 6.07 -7.80
CA LEU A 155 1.23 5.45 -9.05
C LEU A 155 0.28 5.67 -10.24
N TYR A 156 -0.24 6.89 -10.42
CA TYR A 156 -1.35 7.17 -11.36
C TYR A 156 -0.99 7.15 -12.83
N ASN A 157 0.28 7.30 -13.17
CA ASN A 157 0.70 7.13 -14.56
C ASN A 157 0.69 5.65 -14.99
N LEU A 158 0.45 4.73 -14.06
CA LEU A 158 0.28 3.30 -14.28
C LEU A 158 -1.22 2.95 -14.27
N LEU A 159 -2.01 3.59 -15.10
CA LEU A 159 -3.48 3.50 -15.16
C LEU A 159 -4.05 2.08 -15.23
N THR A 160 -3.23 1.09 -15.59
CA THR A 160 -3.63 -0.33 -15.72
C THR A 160 -3.21 -1.20 -14.53
N SER A 161 -2.57 -0.63 -13.50
CA SER A 161 -2.09 -1.42 -12.36
C SER A 161 -3.20 -1.75 -11.38
N THR A 162 -3.12 -2.95 -10.80
CA THR A 162 -3.86 -3.31 -9.59
C THR A 162 -3.10 -2.79 -8.37
N LYS A 163 -3.81 -2.25 -7.38
CA LYS A 163 -3.20 -1.57 -6.23
C LYS A 163 -3.69 -2.17 -4.93
N TYR A 164 -2.74 -2.64 -4.11
CA TYR A 164 -2.98 -3.12 -2.75
C TYR A 164 -2.30 -2.20 -1.76
N THR A 165 -3.01 -1.75 -0.74
CA THR A 165 -2.44 -0.90 0.30
C THR A 165 -2.84 -1.40 1.68
N TYR A 166 -1.89 -1.43 2.59
CA TYR A 166 -2.07 -1.89 3.96
C TYR A 166 -1.79 -0.72 4.91
N GLY A 167 -2.75 -0.37 5.75
CA GLY A 167 -2.58 0.74 6.69
C GLY A 167 -2.35 2.11 6.07
N ALA A 168 -2.70 2.32 4.81
CA ALA A 168 -2.42 3.57 4.13
C ALA A 168 -3.27 4.74 4.64
N PRO A 169 -2.69 5.94 4.82
CA PRO A 169 -3.42 7.16 5.20
C PRO A 169 -4.27 7.69 4.05
N ARG A 170 -5.08 8.72 4.34
CA ARG A 170 -5.78 9.50 3.32
C ARG A 170 -4.79 10.34 2.54
N ILE A 171 -4.94 10.39 1.23
CA ILE A 171 -3.96 11.02 0.33
C ILE A 171 -4.40 12.35 -0.24
N GLY A 172 -5.67 12.70 -0.10
CA GLY A 172 -6.19 13.95 -0.64
C GLY A 172 -7.68 14.12 -0.43
N PRO A 173 -8.24 15.23 -0.94
CA PRO A 173 -9.68 15.51 -0.92
C PRO A 173 -10.44 14.61 -1.91
N ALA A 174 -11.78 14.77 -1.90
CA ALA A 174 -12.70 13.96 -2.69
C ALA A 174 -12.36 13.93 -4.18
N ALA A 175 -11.96 15.06 -4.77
CA ALA A 175 -11.59 15.10 -6.19
C ALA A 175 -10.54 14.05 -6.57
N LEU A 176 -9.49 13.92 -5.77
CA LEU A 176 -8.45 12.92 -5.98
C LEU A 176 -8.95 11.51 -5.65
N SER A 177 -9.54 11.33 -4.47
CA SER A 177 -9.95 10.00 -3.98
C SER A 177 -11.04 9.37 -4.86
N ASP A 178 -11.98 10.16 -5.34
CA ASP A 178 -13.04 9.70 -6.23
C ASP A 178 -12.51 9.39 -7.64
N TYR A 179 -11.55 10.20 -8.15
CA TYR A 179 -10.87 9.91 -9.41
C TYR A 179 -10.17 8.55 -9.36
N ILE A 180 -9.45 8.26 -8.27
CA ILE A 180 -8.76 6.98 -8.09
C ILE A 180 -9.76 5.83 -7.95
N THR A 181 -10.79 6.02 -7.15
CA THR A 181 -11.84 5.04 -6.95
C THR A 181 -12.49 4.65 -8.28
N ALA A 182 -12.70 5.63 -9.16
CA ALA A 182 -13.29 5.42 -10.49
C ALA A 182 -12.39 4.60 -11.45
N GLN A 183 -11.06 4.58 -11.23
CA GLN A 183 -10.16 3.74 -12.02
C GLN A 183 -10.35 2.24 -11.71
N GLY A 184 -10.94 1.88 -10.58
CA GLY A 184 -11.07 0.49 -10.13
C GLY A 184 -9.75 -0.14 -9.70
N ASN A 185 -9.80 -1.46 -9.45
CA ASN A 185 -8.63 -2.27 -9.06
C ASN A 185 -7.84 -1.69 -7.87
N ASN A 186 -8.57 -1.11 -6.90
CA ASN A 186 -8.01 -0.56 -5.68
C ASN A 186 -8.46 -1.42 -4.49
N TYR A 187 -7.50 -1.93 -3.75
CA TYR A 187 -7.71 -2.81 -2.61
C TYR A 187 -7.05 -2.18 -1.38
N ARG A 188 -7.81 -1.35 -0.68
CA ARG A 188 -7.36 -0.66 0.53
C ARG A 188 -7.69 -1.52 1.75
N VAL A 189 -6.68 -2.14 2.34
CA VAL A 189 -6.80 -2.99 3.52
C VAL A 189 -6.52 -2.17 4.77
N THR A 190 -7.39 -2.31 5.79
CA THR A 190 -7.25 -1.69 7.11
C THR A 190 -7.43 -2.72 8.20
N HIS A 191 -6.86 -2.48 9.37
CA HIS A 191 -6.90 -3.42 10.48
C HIS A 191 -7.31 -2.73 11.78
N LEU A 192 -8.25 -3.32 12.50
CA LEU A 192 -8.71 -2.89 13.83
C LEU A 192 -8.67 -1.36 14.03
N ASN A 193 -8.03 -0.92 15.12
CA ASN A 193 -7.87 0.48 15.52
C ASN A 193 -6.52 1.09 15.12
N ASP A 194 -5.92 0.60 14.03
CA ASP A 194 -4.78 1.24 13.37
C ASP A 194 -5.05 2.75 13.20
N PRO A 195 -4.21 3.65 13.76
CA PRO A 195 -4.44 5.09 13.68
C PRO A 195 -4.16 5.68 12.29
N VAL A 196 -3.25 5.10 11.51
CA VAL A 196 -2.72 5.68 10.29
C VAL A 196 -3.80 5.89 9.20
N PRO A 197 -4.70 4.92 8.91
CA PRO A 197 -5.77 5.16 7.93
C PRO A 197 -6.76 6.27 8.32
N ARG A 198 -6.78 6.70 9.57
CA ARG A 198 -7.65 7.79 10.03
C ARG A 198 -7.05 9.18 9.85
N LEU A 199 -5.79 9.25 9.39
CA LEU A 199 -5.05 10.49 9.13
C LEU A 199 -4.87 10.75 7.62
N PRO A 200 -4.83 12.01 7.20
CA PRO A 200 -5.40 13.18 7.88
C PRO A 200 -6.90 12.99 8.14
N THR A 201 -7.49 13.77 9.05
CA THR A 201 -8.89 13.60 9.44
C THR A 201 -9.87 14.11 8.36
N LEU A 202 -11.11 13.60 8.40
CA LEU A 202 -12.19 14.10 7.52
C LEU A 202 -12.43 15.60 7.67
N ASN A 203 -12.28 16.16 8.89
CA ASN A 203 -12.44 17.58 9.17
C ASN A 203 -11.39 18.47 8.48
N MET A 204 -10.28 17.86 8.03
CA MET A 204 -9.23 18.54 7.24
C MET A 204 -9.53 18.47 5.74
N GLY A 205 -10.68 17.94 5.34
CA GLY A 205 -11.08 17.81 3.94
C GLY A 205 -10.54 16.58 3.22
N TYR A 206 -9.85 15.69 3.92
CA TYR A 206 -9.31 14.45 3.34
C TYR A 206 -10.34 13.33 3.41
N VAL A 207 -10.42 12.54 2.35
CA VAL A 207 -11.25 11.34 2.29
C VAL A 207 -10.48 10.14 1.71
N HIS A 208 -11.00 8.94 1.90
CA HIS A 208 -10.35 7.73 1.40
C HIS A 208 -10.78 7.36 -0.02
N ILE A 209 -9.93 6.56 -0.67
CA ILE A 209 -10.36 5.75 -1.80
C ILE A 209 -11.24 4.60 -1.32
N SER A 210 -12.15 4.15 -2.18
CA SER A 210 -13.12 3.08 -1.92
C SER A 210 -12.88 1.91 -2.88
N PRO A 211 -13.16 0.66 -2.47
CA PRO A 211 -13.65 0.24 -1.16
C PRO A 211 -12.57 0.10 -0.08
N GLU A 212 -13.00 -0.08 1.17
CA GLU A 212 -12.18 -0.52 2.28
C GLU A 212 -12.40 -2.01 2.53
N TYR A 213 -11.30 -2.74 2.74
CA TYR A 213 -11.29 -4.12 3.21
C TYR A 213 -10.76 -4.14 4.63
N TYR A 214 -11.69 -4.19 5.59
CA TYR A 214 -11.39 -4.06 7.01
C TYR A 214 -11.21 -5.41 7.66
N ILE A 215 -10.02 -5.67 8.20
CA ILE A 215 -9.68 -6.86 8.99
C ILE A 215 -10.15 -6.64 10.43
N SER A 216 -10.98 -7.55 10.94
CA SER A 216 -11.58 -7.48 12.28
C SER A 216 -11.02 -8.47 13.29
N SER A 217 -10.12 -9.37 12.88
CA SER A 217 -9.40 -10.28 13.78
C SER A 217 -8.37 -9.53 14.63
N ALA A 218 -7.98 -10.13 15.75
CA ALA A 218 -6.96 -9.55 16.63
C ALA A 218 -5.56 -9.60 15.99
N ASN A 219 -4.63 -8.79 16.53
CA ASN A 219 -3.21 -8.92 16.22
C ASN A 219 -2.75 -10.36 16.48
N ASP A 220 -1.76 -10.82 15.73
CA ASP A 220 -1.17 -12.17 15.82
C ASP A 220 -2.15 -13.33 15.54
N ALA A 221 -3.38 -13.04 15.10
CA ALA A 221 -4.36 -14.05 14.74
C ALA A 221 -4.37 -14.29 13.23
N ALA A 222 -4.47 -15.56 12.83
CA ALA A 222 -4.64 -15.92 11.42
C ALA A 222 -5.93 -15.28 10.86
N VAL A 223 -5.80 -14.59 9.74
CA VAL A 223 -6.90 -13.91 9.06
C VAL A 223 -7.59 -14.86 8.09
N THR A 224 -8.90 -14.99 8.22
CA THR A 224 -9.73 -15.75 7.28
C THR A 224 -10.58 -14.81 6.41
N ALA A 225 -11.18 -15.35 5.36
CA ALA A 225 -12.10 -14.57 4.51
C ALA A 225 -13.28 -13.96 5.28
N ASN A 226 -13.70 -14.58 6.38
CA ASN A 226 -14.80 -14.09 7.22
C ASN A 226 -14.40 -12.93 8.14
N ASP A 227 -13.11 -12.73 8.36
CA ASP A 227 -12.58 -11.65 9.19
C ASP A 227 -12.47 -10.32 8.41
N ILE A 228 -12.61 -10.36 7.09
CA ILE A 228 -12.49 -9.20 6.21
C ILE A 228 -13.86 -8.71 5.78
N ASN A 229 -14.21 -7.50 6.21
CA ASN A 229 -15.46 -6.84 5.87
C ASN A 229 -15.23 -5.75 4.82
N THR A 230 -16.06 -5.70 3.79
CA THR A 230 -15.98 -4.70 2.73
C THR A 230 -16.91 -3.52 3.03
N TYR A 231 -16.37 -2.32 2.99
CA TYR A 231 -17.13 -1.07 3.16
C TYR A 231 -16.92 -0.15 1.96
N VAL A 232 -18.03 0.37 1.43
CA VAL A 232 -18.03 1.27 0.26
C VAL A 232 -18.28 2.70 0.70
N GLY A 233 -17.64 3.63 0.02
CA GLY A 233 -17.73 5.08 0.25
C GLY A 233 -16.45 5.69 0.78
N ASN A 234 -16.16 6.90 0.33
CA ASN A 234 -14.90 7.62 0.61
C ASN A 234 -14.82 8.18 2.04
N SER A 235 -15.95 8.25 2.76
CA SER A 235 -16.09 8.78 4.12
C SER A 235 -16.85 7.82 5.03
N ASN A 236 -16.81 6.51 4.73
CA ASN A 236 -17.49 5.49 5.52
C ASN A 236 -16.88 5.40 6.93
N LEU A 237 -17.73 5.41 7.95
CA LEU A 237 -17.33 5.37 9.35
C LEU A 237 -17.43 3.96 9.99
N SER A 238 -17.77 2.94 9.21
CA SER A 238 -18.04 1.59 9.73
C SER A 238 -16.81 0.67 9.79
N GLY A 239 -15.77 0.93 9.00
CA GLY A 239 -14.53 0.16 9.01
C GLY A 239 -13.57 0.64 10.11
N ASN A 240 -12.31 0.85 9.75
CA ASN A 240 -11.29 1.36 10.69
C ASN A 240 -11.70 2.68 11.36
N ALA A 241 -12.47 3.53 10.67
CA ALA A 241 -12.91 4.82 11.20
C ALA A 241 -13.86 4.72 12.42
N GLN A 242 -14.50 3.55 12.67
CA GLN A 242 -15.38 3.34 13.84
C GLN A 242 -14.67 3.51 15.19
N TRP A 243 -13.35 3.34 15.22
CA TRP A 243 -12.54 3.39 16.44
C TRP A 243 -12.29 4.82 16.96
N GLY A 244 -12.66 5.85 16.21
CA GLY A 244 -12.58 7.25 16.64
C GLY A 244 -11.16 7.65 17.10
N LEU A 245 -10.98 7.92 18.39
CA LEU A 245 -9.69 8.30 18.98
C LEU A 245 -8.89 7.13 19.57
N ALA A 246 -9.44 5.93 19.60
CA ALA A 246 -8.72 4.75 20.09
C ALA A 246 -7.59 4.39 19.10
N VAL A 247 -6.37 4.28 19.58
CA VAL A 247 -5.17 4.00 18.78
C VAL A 247 -4.45 2.76 19.27
N ASP A 248 -3.97 1.98 18.30
CA ASP A 248 -3.11 0.84 18.54
C ASP A 248 -2.05 0.76 17.43
N ILE A 249 -0.81 1.05 17.79
CA ILE A 249 0.32 0.97 16.85
C ILE A 249 0.59 -0.47 16.44
N ALA A 250 0.37 -1.44 17.33
CA ALA A 250 0.55 -2.85 17.00
C ALA A 250 -0.45 -3.29 15.90
N ALA A 251 -1.66 -2.72 15.87
CA ALA A 251 -2.60 -2.96 14.77
C ALA A 251 -2.12 -2.40 13.43
N HIS A 252 -1.23 -1.39 13.44
CA HIS A 252 -0.59 -0.88 12.23
C HIS A 252 0.52 -1.80 11.73
N LEU A 253 1.21 -2.49 12.61
CA LEU A 253 2.33 -3.38 12.28
C LEU A 253 1.88 -4.82 11.93
N TRP A 254 0.59 -5.11 12.06
CA TRP A 254 0.00 -6.41 11.76
C TRP A 254 -1.07 -6.33 10.67
N TYR A 255 -0.80 -6.97 9.53
CA TYR A 255 -1.73 -7.10 8.40
C TYR A 255 -1.60 -8.49 7.78
N LEU A 256 -2.47 -9.44 8.07
CA LEU A 256 -2.38 -10.85 7.69
C LEU A 256 -1.10 -11.55 8.22
N GLY A 257 -0.04 -10.82 8.51
CA GLY A 257 1.23 -11.18 9.08
C GLY A 257 1.91 -10.00 9.76
N ASP A 258 3.09 -10.20 10.33
CA ASP A 258 3.96 -9.11 10.83
C ASP A 258 4.61 -8.43 9.63
N ILE A 259 3.98 -7.36 9.14
CA ILE A 259 4.36 -6.68 7.90
C ILE A 259 5.68 -5.90 8.04
N SER A 260 6.12 -5.64 9.25
CA SER A 260 7.34 -4.87 9.56
C SER A 260 8.46 -5.67 10.20
N ALA A 261 8.38 -6.99 10.24
CA ALA A 261 9.33 -7.85 10.96
C ALA A 261 10.81 -7.71 10.53
N CYS A 262 11.09 -7.15 9.36
CA CYS A 262 12.44 -6.83 8.90
C CYS A 262 12.92 -5.41 9.30
N GLU A 263 12.14 -4.67 10.09
CA GLU A 263 12.44 -3.29 10.48
C GLU A 263 13.53 -3.18 11.56
#